data_dc53f0a3980197841efe60711527862c
#
_entry.id   dc53f0a3980197841efe60711527862c
#
_cell.length_a   1.000
_cell.length_b   1.000
_cell.length_c   1.000
_cell.angle_alpha   90.00
_cell.angle_beta   90.00
_cell.angle_gamma   90.00
#
_symmetry.space_group_name_H-M   'P 1'
#
loop_
_entity.id
_entity.type
_entity.pdbx_description
1 polymer ?
#
loop_
_entity_poly.entity_id
_entity_poly.type
_entity_poly.pdbx_seq_one_letter_code
_entity_poly.pdbx_strand_id
1 'polypeptide(L)'
;MTNQLEGKIAVVTGGSQGIGRAIAECMVNSGAKVIVGDKNPIESTNLHWHLLDVTNENSVKEFAKQTIDNHGPVNILVNNAGIMTNSPLIEQSVEEWDQVMAVNLRGPFLMAKHLVPLMDISQSPAIINIGSIEGISGNPNHSAYMASKAGVHGLTASMAIDLGPKGIRVNAIAPGWINTELNQGYLDGVPDQEAAQKELVKLHPIGHIGKPSDVGDTAVWLASAQSRFVTGQVIKVEGGRMSQLSLPSIFNKEH
;
A
#
# COMPACT_ATOMS: atom_id res chain seq x y z
N MET A 1 -17.41 15.29 8.23
CA MET A 1 -16.75 14.15 7.54
C MET A 1 -17.83 13.13 7.22
N THR A 2 -17.96 12.70 5.99
CA THR A 2 -18.97 11.70 5.62
C THR A 2 -18.48 10.32 6.08
N ASN A 3 -19.27 9.61 6.91
CA ASN A 3 -18.99 8.25 7.39
C ASN A 3 -19.09 7.23 6.23
N GLN A 4 -18.18 7.34 5.25
CA GLN A 4 -18.21 6.54 4.02
C GLN A 4 -18.02 5.04 4.27
N LEU A 5 -17.42 4.67 5.39
CA LEU A 5 -17.10 3.30 5.79
C LEU A 5 -17.82 2.89 7.08
N GLU A 6 -18.92 3.58 7.44
CA GLU A 6 -19.69 3.28 8.64
C GLU A 6 -20.10 1.79 8.68
N GLY A 7 -19.83 1.16 9.82
CA GLY A 7 -20.15 -0.26 10.04
C GLY A 7 -19.26 -1.25 9.30
N LYS A 8 -18.24 -0.81 8.56
CA LYS A 8 -17.30 -1.68 7.88
C LYS A 8 -16.18 -2.14 8.80
N ILE A 9 -15.73 -3.36 8.60
CA ILE A 9 -14.56 -3.95 9.26
C ILE A 9 -13.42 -3.99 8.25
N ALA A 10 -12.34 -3.28 8.55
CA ALA A 10 -11.16 -3.19 7.70
C ALA A 10 -9.94 -3.85 8.34
N VAL A 11 -9.20 -4.60 7.54
CA VAL A 11 -7.88 -5.14 7.89
C VAL A 11 -6.82 -4.37 7.13
N VAL A 12 -5.78 -3.89 7.83
CA VAL A 12 -4.62 -3.21 7.25
C VAL A 12 -3.35 -3.92 7.68
N THR A 13 -2.57 -4.45 6.72
CA THR A 13 -1.28 -5.07 7.03
C THR A 13 -0.16 -4.04 7.04
N GLY A 14 0.81 -4.17 7.96
CA GLY A 14 1.90 -3.21 8.10
C GLY A 14 1.41 -1.82 8.53
N GLY A 15 0.43 -1.79 9.45
CA GLY A 15 -0.23 -0.56 9.86
C GLY A 15 0.34 0.09 11.13
N SER A 16 1.51 -0.33 11.61
CA SER A 16 2.15 0.27 12.78
C SER A 16 2.74 1.65 12.51
N GLN A 17 3.12 1.93 11.27
CA GLN A 17 3.80 3.17 10.85
C GLN A 17 3.48 3.56 9.40
N GLY A 18 3.95 4.72 8.99
CA GLY A 18 3.99 5.19 7.60
C GLY A 18 2.63 5.21 6.90
N ILE A 19 2.61 4.76 5.64
CA ILE A 19 1.39 4.73 4.80
C ILE A 19 0.31 3.85 5.44
N GLY A 20 0.66 2.67 5.95
CA GLY A 20 -0.30 1.75 6.56
C GLY A 20 -1.00 2.35 7.78
N ARG A 21 -0.26 3.06 8.62
CA ARG A 21 -0.81 3.78 9.77
C ARG A 21 -1.78 4.86 9.33
N ALA A 22 -1.41 5.67 8.35
CA ALA A 22 -2.27 6.73 7.85
C ALA A 22 -3.55 6.17 7.19
N ILE A 23 -3.44 5.07 6.42
CA ILE A 23 -4.62 4.40 5.86
C ILE A 23 -5.54 3.94 7.00
N ALA A 24 -5.01 3.30 8.04
CA ALA A 24 -5.79 2.83 9.18
C ALA A 24 -6.52 3.99 9.87
N GLU A 25 -5.84 5.11 10.11
CA GLU A 25 -6.43 6.31 10.71
C GLU A 25 -7.49 6.98 9.83
N CYS A 26 -7.25 7.10 8.51
CA CYS A 26 -8.23 7.62 7.57
C CYS A 26 -9.50 6.74 7.52
N MET A 27 -9.35 5.42 7.59
CA MET A 27 -10.49 4.49 7.62
C MET A 27 -11.28 4.59 8.93
N VAL A 28 -10.61 4.71 10.09
CA VAL A 28 -11.27 4.98 11.38
C VAL A 28 -12.04 6.29 11.32
N ASN A 29 -11.43 7.36 10.82
CA ASN A 29 -12.06 8.67 10.68
C ASN A 29 -13.24 8.68 9.70
N SER A 30 -13.32 7.65 8.84
CA SER A 30 -14.42 7.42 7.90
C SER A 30 -15.49 6.44 8.42
N GLY A 31 -15.39 6.01 9.71
CA GLY A 31 -16.39 5.19 10.39
C GLY A 31 -16.11 3.69 10.39
N ALA A 32 -14.97 3.22 9.87
CA ALA A 32 -14.61 1.81 9.90
C ALA A 32 -14.05 1.37 11.26
N LYS A 33 -14.33 0.13 11.66
CA LYS A 33 -13.56 -0.58 12.68
C LYS A 33 -12.32 -1.18 12.02
N VAL A 34 -11.12 -0.78 12.48
CA VAL A 34 -9.87 -1.15 11.82
C VAL A 34 -9.04 -2.11 12.68
N ILE A 35 -8.65 -3.22 12.06
CA ILE A 35 -7.73 -4.21 12.61
C ILE A 35 -6.39 -4.09 11.87
N VAL A 36 -5.33 -3.84 12.63
CA VAL A 36 -3.97 -3.77 12.11
C VAL A 36 -3.26 -5.10 12.35
N GLY A 37 -2.77 -5.71 11.28
CA GLY A 37 -1.84 -6.83 11.33
C GLY A 37 -0.41 -6.34 11.14
N ASP A 38 0.44 -6.48 12.16
CA ASP A 38 1.84 -6.04 12.10
C ASP A 38 2.71 -6.90 13.03
N LYS A 39 4.02 -6.98 12.74
CA LYS A 39 5.00 -7.58 13.66
C LYS A 39 5.21 -6.73 14.90
N ASN A 40 5.08 -5.42 14.75
CA ASN A 40 5.26 -4.45 15.82
C ASN A 40 3.91 -4.07 16.43
N PRO A 41 3.79 -4.06 17.78
CA PRO A 41 2.59 -3.60 18.44
C PRO A 41 2.36 -2.12 18.19
N ILE A 42 1.09 -1.70 18.29
CA ILE A 42 0.69 -0.31 18.19
C ILE A 42 0.04 0.15 19.50
N GLU A 43 0.36 1.36 19.93
CA GLU A 43 -0.35 2.04 21.00
C GLU A 43 -1.45 2.91 20.36
N SER A 44 -2.70 2.49 20.49
CA SER A 44 -3.85 3.24 19.99
C SER A 44 -5.12 2.79 20.70
N THR A 45 -6.00 3.74 20.95
CA THR A 45 -7.34 3.47 21.52
C THR A 45 -8.37 3.12 20.43
N ASN A 46 -8.09 3.47 19.18
CA ASN A 46 -9.06 3.39 18.07
C ASN A 46 -8.67 2.34 17.01
N LEU A 47 -7.53 1.67 17.19
CA LEU A 47 -7.05 0.61 16.30
C LEU A 47 -6.89 -0.68 17.10
N HIS A 48 -7.36 -1.79 16.53
CA HIS A 48 -7.15 -3.11 17.10
C HIS A 48 -5.90 -3.72 16.46
N TRP A 49 -4.94 -4.19 17.26
CA TRP A 49 -3.74 -4.82 16.75
C TRP A 49 -3.72 -6.32 17.03
N HIS A 50 -3.26 -7.09 16.04
CA HIS A 50 -2.90 -8.50 16.18
C HIS A 50 -1.55 -8.76 15.52
N LEU A 51 -0.76 -9.65 16.11
CA LEU A 51 0.53 -10.05 15.56
C LEU A 51 0.35 -10.70 14.17
N LEU A 52 1.12 -10.24 13.21
CA LEU A 52 1.09 -10.78 11.84
C LEU A 52 2.47 -10.76 11.19
N ASP A 53 2.93 -11.92 10.77
CA ASP A 53 3.99 -12.07 9.77
C ASP A 53 3.36 -12.51 8.44
N VAL A 54 3.26 -11.60 7.47
CA VAL A 54 2.67 -11.87 6.15
C VAL A 54 3.46 -12.90 5.33
N THR A 55 4.71 -13.18 5.69
CA THR A 55 5.55 -14.18 5.02
C THR A 55 5.28 -15.61 5.48
N ASN A 56 4.63 -15.77 6.64
CA ASN A 56 4.34 -17.06 7.27
C ASN A 56 2.84 -17.38 7.14
N GLU A 57 2.52 -18.42 6.36
CA GLU A 57 1.13 -18.80 6.11
C GLU A 57 0.37 -19.19 7.40
N ASN A 58 1.04 -19.80 8.40
CA ASN A 58 0.39 -20.14 9.66
C ASN A 58 0.08 -18.88 10.48
N SER A 59 0.97 -17.87 10.47
CA SER A 59 0.69 -16.57 11.08
C SER A 59 -0.51 -15.89 10.42
N VAL A 60 -0.61 -15.95 9.08
CA VAL A 60 -1.75 -15.40 8.34
C VAL A 60 -3.06 -16.12 8.68
N LYS A 61 -3.05 -17.45 8.79
CA LYS A 61 -4.23 -18.25 9.20
C LYS A 61 -4.70 -17.89 10.60
N GLU A 62 -3.77 -17.81 11.54
CA GLU A 62 -4.09 -17.45 12.93
C GLU A 62 -4.64 -16.03 13.04
N PHE A 63 -4.01 -15.08 12.34
CA PHE A 63 -4.50 -13.70 12.25
C PHE A 63 -5.92 -13.64 11.67
N ALA A 64 -6.19 -14.35 10.57
CA ALA A 64 -7.51 -14.39 9.95
C ALA A 64 -8.57 -14.96 10.89
N LYS A 65 -8.22 -16.04 11.61
CA LYS A 65 -9.09 -16.65 12.63
C LYS A 65 -9.37 -15.68 13.78
N GLN A 66 -8.36 -15.07 14.36
CA GLN A 66 -8.53 -14.10 15.45
C GLN A 66 -9.37 -12.89 15.00
N THR A 67 -9.19 -12.45 13.76
CA THR A 67 -9.95 -11.33 13.20
C THR A 67 -11.44 -11.66 13.15
N ILE A 68 -11.82 -12.81 12.59
CA ILE A 68 -13.24 -13.19 12.49
C ILE A 68 -13.87 -13.46 13.85
N ASP A 69 -13.15 -14.15 14.75
CA ASP A 69 -13.66 -14.54 16.07
C ASP A 69 -13.90 -13.29 16.96
N ASN A 70 -13.03 -12.27 16.89
CA ASN A 70 -13.11 -11.11 17.77
C ASN A 70 -13.86 -9.91 17.17
N HIS A 71 -13.96 -9.84 15.85
CA HIS A 71 -14.43 -8.62 15.19
C HIS A 71 -15.55 -8.88 14.18
N GLY A 72 -15.71 -10.09 13.69
CA GLY A 72 -16.70 -10.45 12.68
C GLY A 72 -16.17 -10.41 11.25
N PRO A 73 -17.07 -10.55 10.24
CA PRO A 73 -16.69 -10.68 8.84
C PRO A 73 -16.03 -9.43 8.30
N VAL A 74 -14.94 -9.61 7.54
CA VAL A 74 -14.14 -8.51 6.97
C VAL A 74 -14.82 -7.93 5.73
N ASN A 75 -14.83 -6.61 5.61
CA ASN A 75 -15.33 -5.90 4.43
C ASN A 75 -14.21 -5.33 3.56
N ILE A 76 -13.08 -4.97 4.17
CA ILE A 76 -11.98 -4.28 3.51
C ILE A 76 -10.66 -4.95 3.90
N LEU A 77 -9.86 -5.33 2.90
CA LEU A 77 -8.48 -5.78 3.09
C LEU A 77 -7.53 -4.80 2.42
N VAL A 78 -6.61 -4.22 3.19
CA VAL A 78 -5.51 -3.41 2.67
C VAL A 78 -4.21 -4.17 2.84
N ASN A 79 -3.63 -4.63 1.74
CA ASN A 79 -2.31 -5.22 1.68
C ASN A 79 -1.27 -4.12 1.54
N ASN A 80 -0.77 -3.62 2.68
CA ASN A 80 0.21 -2.53 2.72
C ASN A 80 1.60 -2.99 3.18
N ALA A 81 1.71 -4.05 3.98
CA ALA A 81 3.00 -4.54 4.45
C ALA A 81 4.00 -4.65 3.30
N GLY A 82 5.17 -4.04 3.45
CA GLY A 82 6.18 -4.01 2.41
C GLY A 82 7.54 -3.59 2.94
N ILE A 83 8.58 -4.07 2.27
CA ILE A 83 9.98 -3.72 2.50
C ILE A 83 10.64 -3.34 1.20
N MET A 84 11.74 -2.62 1.29
CA MET A 84 12.58 -2.23 0.16
C MET A 84 14.04 -2.48 0.51
N THR A 85 14.81 -2.93 -0.48
CA THR A 85 16.27 -3.04 -0.41
C THR A 85 16.87 -2.11 -1.45
N ASN A 86 18.06 -1.59 -1.17
CA ASN A 86 18.83 -0.73 -2.08
C ASN A 86 20.18 -1.39 -2.33
N SER A 87 20.22 -2.28 -3.31
CA SER A 87 21.41 -3.06 -3.64
C SER A 87 21.61 -3.10 -5.16
N PRO A 88 22.82 -2.80 -5.68
CA PRO A 88 23.13 -2.97 -7.10
C PRO A 88 22.77 -4.41 -7.55
N LEU A 89 22.24 -4.56 -8.76
CA LEU A 89 21.74 -5.85 -9.27
C LEU A 89 22.70 -7.02 -9.08
N ILE A 90 23.99 -6.77 -9.36
CA ILE A 90 25.03 -7.81 -9.28
C ILE A 90 25.50 -8.13 -7.86
N GLU A 91 25.16 -7.28 -6.88
CA GLU A 91 25.50 -7.41 -5.46
C GLU A 91 24.31 -7.87 -4.62
N GLN A 92 23.10 -7.77 -5.16
CA GLN A 92 21.89 -8.17 -4.44
C GLN A 92 21.89 -9.68 -4.21
N SER A 93 21.81 -10.09 -2.94
CA SER A 93 21.75 -11.51 -2.59
C SER A 93 20.40 -12.14 -2.96
N VAL A 94 20.40 -13.45 -3.13
CA VAL A 94 19.16 -14.22 -3.38
C VAL A 94 18.24 -14.14 -2.16
N GLU A 95 18.81 -14.12 -0.96
CA GLU A 95 18.09 -14.02 0.30
C GLU A 95 17.35 -12.66 0.42
N GLU A 96 18.00 -11.55 0.04
CA GLU A 96 17.33 -10.23 -0.04
C GLU A 96 16.19 -10.24 -1.05
N TRP A 97 16.44 -10.80 -2.24
CA TRP A 97 15.42 -10.96 -3.27
C TRP A 97 14.21 -11.74 -2.74
N ASP A 98 14.46 -12.93 -2.19
CA ASP A 98 13.41 -13.81 -1.67
C ASP A 98 12.63 -13.18 -0.54
N GLN A 99 13.30 -12.42 0.35
CA GLN A 99 12.65 -11.70 1.44
C GLN A 99 11.71 -10.60 0.90
N VAL A 100 12.14 -9.82 -0.09
CA VAL A 100 11.31 -8.78 -0.71
C VAL A 100 10.10 -9.41 -1.40
N MET A 101 10.29 -10.48 -2.17
CA MET A 101 9.20 -11.19 -2.84
C MET A 101 8.23 -11.84 -1.84
N ALA A 102 8.75 -12.39 -0.75
CA ALA A 102 7.93 -13.00 0.29
C ALA A 102 7.01 -11.99 0.99
N VAL A 103 7.53 -10.81 1.33
CA VAL A 103 6.74 -9.76 2.00
C VAL A 103 5.82 -9.09 1.00
N ASN A 104 6.38 -8.53 -0.09
CA ASN A 104 5.66 -7.58 -0.95
C ASN A 104 4.67 -8.24 -1.90
N LEU A 105 4.91 -9.48 -2.32
CA LEU A 105 4.09 -10.16 -3.34
C LEU A 105 3.39 -11.41 -2.79
N ARG A 106 4.13 -12.34 -2.17
CA ARG A 106 3.51 -13.53 -1.59
C ARG A 106 2.61 -13.20 -0.40
N GLY A 107 2.97 -12.19 0.41
CA GLY A 107 2.16 -11.72 1.53
C GLY A 107 0.74 -11.33 1.13
N PRO A 108 0.53 -10.40 0.18
CA PRO A 108 -0.79 -10.05 -0.36
C PRO A 108 -1.58 -11.25 -0.89
N PHE A 109 -0.92 -12.19 -1.55
CA PHE A 109 -1.54 -13.44 -1.99
C PHE A 109 -2.03 -14.28 -0.81
N LEU A 110 -1.22 -14.50 0.22
CA LEU A 110 -1.58 -15.27 1.40
C LEU A 110 -2.72 -14.60 2.17
N MET A 111 -2.66 -13.28 2.34
CA MET A 111 -3.73 -12.52 3.01
C MET A 111 -5.07 -12.68 2.27
N ALA A 112 -5.08 -12.50 0.96
CA ALA A 112 -6.29 -12.69 0.16
C ALA A 112 -6.78 -14.14 0.22
N LYS A 113 -5.90 -15.13 0.08
CA LYS A 113 -6.23 -16.56 0.16
C LYS A 113 -7.00 -16.93 1.43
N HIS A 114 -6.59 -16.35 2.58
CA HIS A 114 -7.15 -16.71 3.88
C HIS A 114 -8.25 -15.77 4.39
N LEU A 115 -8.30 -14.50 3.92
CA LEU A 115 -9.34 -13.56 4.32
C LEU A 115 -10.54 -13.52 3.38
N VAL A 116 -10.38 -13.74 2.08
CA VAL A 116 -11.49 -13.73 1.12
C VAL A 116 -12.64 -14.68 1.51
N PRO A 117 -12.37 -15.92 1.97
CA PRO A 117 -13.46 -16.81 2.44
C PRO A 117 -14.23 -16.29 3.67
N LEU A 118 -13.66 -15.32 4.39
CA LEU A 118 -14.22 -14.71 5.60
C LEU A 118 -14.83 -13.32 5.35
N MET A 119 -14.86 -12.88 4.09
CA MET A 119 -15.45 -11.60 3.71
C MET A 119 -16.97 -11.66 3.63
N ASP A 120 -17.61 -10.57 4.07
CA ASP A 120 -19.06 -10.38 3.88
C ASP A 120 -19.35 -9.88 2.47
N ILE A 121 -19.66 -10.80 1.57
CA ILE A 121 -19.95 -10.50 0.17
C ILE A 121 -21.24 -9.67 -0.01
N SER A 122 -22.15 -9.64 0.96
CA SER A 122 -23.37 -8.84 0.90
C SER A 122 -23.11 -7.34 1.04
N GLN A 123 -21.95 -6.98 1.56
CA GLN A 123 -21.53 -5.61 1.87
C GLN A 123 -20.58 -4.97 0.85
N SER A 124 -20.52 -5.53 -0.37
CA SER A 124 -19.64 -5.05 -1.45
C SER A 124 -18.18 -4.87 -1.02
N PRO A 125 -17.50 -5.94 -0.60
CA PRO A 125 -16.16 -5.86 -0.06
C PRO A 125 -15.11 -5.38 -1.07
N ALA A 126 -14.00 -4.88 -0.56
CA ALA A 126 -12.91 -4.38 -1.37
C ALA A 126 -11.53 -4.85 -0.87
N ILE A 127 -10.65 -5.15 -1.82
CA ILE A 127 -9.23 -5.40 -1.57
C ILE A 127 -8.43 -4.26 -2.19
N ILE A 128 -7.51 -3.69 -1.43
CA ILE A 128 -6.63 -2.61 -1.86
C ILE A 128 -5.20 -3.07 -1.65
N ASN A 129 -4.45 -3.19 -2.74
CA ASN A 129 -3.04 -3.56 -2.69
C ASN A 129 -2.17 -2.31 -2.81
N ILE A 130 -1.21 -2.12 -1.92
CA ILE A 130 -0.27 -1.00 -2.02
C ILE A 130 0.91 -1.42 -2.91
N GLY A 131 0.82 -0.98 -4.16
CA GLY A 131 1.87 -1.08 -5.16
C GLY A 131 2.95 -0.02 -4.98
N SER A 132 3.44 0.49 -6.10
CA SER A 132 4.34 1.65 -6.19
C SER A 132 4.37 2.15 -7.63
N ILE A 133 4.70 3.40 -7.86
CA ILE A 133 5.11 3.86 -9.20
C ILE A 133 6.32 3.06 -9.71
N GLU A 134 7.14 2.50 -8.82
CA GLU A 134 8.24 1.62 -9.17
C GLU A 134 7.81 0.23 -9.67
N GLY A 135 6.54 -0.11 -9.61
CA GLY A 135 5.98 -1.23 -10.36
C GLY A 135 5.69 -0.91 -11.84
N ILE A 136 5.89 0.34 -12.27
CA ILE A 136 5.62 0.82 -13.63
C ILE A 136 6.92 1.37 -14.25
N SER A 137 7.71 2.11 -13.47
CA SER A 137 8.98 2.71 -13.85
C SER A 137 9.96 2.55 -12.71
N GLY A 138 11.26 2.68 -12.89
CA GLY A 138 12.19 2.25 -11.87
C GLY A 138 13.26 3.24 -11.46
N ASN A 139 13.81 2.99 -10.26
CA ASN A 139 15.02 3.61 -9.77
C ASN A 139 16.20 2.62 -9.80
N PRO A 140 17.45 3.08 -9.89
CA PRO A 140 18.62 2.22 -9.74
C PRO A 140 18.60 1.46 -8.41
N ASN A 141 19.20 0.28 -8.38
CA ASN A 141 19.40 -0.56 -7.19
C ASN A 141 18.13 -1.13 -6.54
N HIS A 142 16.96 -1.02 -7.15
CA HIS A 142 15.68 -1.47 -6.60
C HIS A 142 15.08 -2.68 -7.34
N SER A 143 15.92 -3.57 -7.92
CA SER A 143 15.45 -4.64 -8.81
C SER A 143 14.42 -5.58 -8.16
N ALA A 144 14.65 -6.08 -6.94
CA ALA A 144 13.68 -6.92 -6.24
C ALA A 144 12.41 -6.14 -5.88
N TYR A 145 12.54 -4.91 -5.40
CA TYR A 145 11.40 -4.06 -5.06
C TYR A 145 10.51 -3.79 -6.27
N MET A 146 11.11 -3.35 -7.39
CA MET A 146 10.39 -3.11 -8.64
C MET A 146 9.67 -4.35 -9.14
N ALA A 147 10.36 -5.49 -9.19
CA ALA A 147 9.77 -6.76 -9.61
C ALA A 147 8.58 -7.14 -8.71
N SER A 148 8.72 -7.00 -7.40
CA SER A 148 7.65 -7.28 -6.45
C SER A 148 6.43 -6.37 -6.64
N LYS A 149 6.65 -5.06 -6.85
CA LYS A 149 5.57 -4.08 -7.02
C LYS A 149 4.87 -4.19 -8.38
N ALA A 150 5.62 -4.52 -9.45
CA ALA A 150 5.03 -4.91 -10.74
C ALA A 150 4.19 -6.19 -10.59
N GLY A 151 4.68 -7.17 -9.84
CA GLY A 151 3.94 -8.38 -9.49
C GLY A 151 2.64 -8.08 -8.74
N VAL A 152 2.63 -7.13 -7.81
CA VAL A 152 1.40 -6.68 -7.10
C VAL A 152 0.37 -6.09 -8.07
N HIS A 153 0.80 -5.32 -9.08
CA HIS A 153 -0.10 -4.80 -10.11
C HIS A 153 -0.73 -5.94 -10.92
N GLY A 154 0.06 -6.92 -11.35
CA GLY A 154 -0.44 -8.11 -12.04
C GLY A 154 -1.37 -8.96 -11.17
N LEU A 155 -1.01 -9.18 -9.90
CA LEU A 155 -1.83 -9.88 -8.92
C LEU A 155 -3.17 -9.18 -8.68
N THR A 156 -3.19 -7.85 -8.66
CA THR A 156 -4.40 -7.04 -8.54
C THR A 156 -5.37 -7.30 -9.68
N ALA A 157 -4.87 -7.31 -10.92
CA ALA A 157 -5.69 -7.59 -12.09
C ALA A 157 -6.25 -9.03 -12.06
N SER A 158 -5.41 -10.02 -11.73
CA SER A 158 -5.84 -11.42 -11.60
C SER A 158 -6.92 -11.58 -10.53
N MET A 159 -6.69 -11.04 -9.32
CA MET A 159 -7.68 -11.09 -8.24
C MET A 159 -8.99 -10.40 -8.62
N ALA A 160 -8.95 -9.30 -9.38
CA ALA A 160 -10.15 -8.59 -9.82
C ALA A 160 -11.01 -9.46 -10.76
N ILE A 161 -10.38 -10.26 -11.62
CA ILE A 161 -11.05 -11.20 -12.51
C ILE A 161 -11.66 -12.36 -11.70
N ASP A 162 -10.89 -12.96 -10.81
CA ASP A 162 -11.31 -14.14 -10.05
C ASP A 162 -12.40 -13.83 -9.01
N LEU A 163 -12.35 -12.64 -8.42
CA LEU A 163 -13.22 -12.25 -7.30
C LEU A 163 -14.38 -11.35 -7.71
N GLY A 164 -14.32 -10.73 -8.89
CA GLY A 164 -15.40 -9.91 -9.44
C GLY A 164 -16.76 -10.61 -9.49
N PRO A 165 -16.86 -11.88 -9.94
CA PRO A 165 -18.11 -12.64 -9.90
C PRO A 165 -18.71 -12.82 -8.48
N LYS A 166 -17.90 -12.64 -7.42
CA LYS A 166 -18.34 -12.65 -6.02
C LYS A 166 -18.69 -11.26 -5.49
N GLY A 167 -18.66 -10.23 -6.33
CA GLY A 167 -18.91 -8.83 -5.93
C GLY A 167 -17.77 -8.18 -5.18
N ILE A 168 -16.57 -8.76 -5.17
CA ILE A 168 -15.38 -8.21 -4.50
C ILE A 168 -14.59 -7.38 -5.51
N ARG A 169 -14.36 -6.10 -5.20
CA ARG A 169 -13.51 -5.23 -6.02
C ARG A 169 -12.06 -5.32 -5.55
N VAL A 170 -11.12 -5.34 -6.48
CA VAL A 170 -9.70 -5.38 -6.18
C VAL A 170 -8.97 -4.30 -6.98
N ASN A 171 -8.30 -3.38 -6.29
CA ASN A 171 -7.52 -2.32 -6.93
C ASN A 171 -6.16 -2.17 -6.26
N ALA A 172 -5.21 -1.57 -6.95
CA ALA A 172 -3.93 -1.15 -6.39
C ALA A 172 -3.86 0.38 -6.29
N ILE A 173 -3.17 0.86 -5.27
CA ILE A 173 -2.66 2.23 -5.22
C ILE A 173 -1.16 2.15 -5.52
N ALA A 174 -0.67 3.00 -6.40
CA ALA A 174 0.75 3.17 -6.71
C ALA A 174 1.23 4.53 -6.19
N PRO A 175 1.70 4.61 -4.93
CA PRO A 175 2.24 5.83 -4.38
C PRO A 175 3.52 6.23 -5.10
N GLY A 176 3.74 7.55 -5.21
CA GLY A 176 5.04 8.13 -5.55
C GLY A 176 5.92 8.32 -4.32
N TRP A 177 6.66 9.44 -4.27
CA TRP A 177 7.41 9.79 -3.07
C TRP A 177 6.47 10.33 -1.99
N ILE A 178 6.31 9.56 -0.93
CA ILE A 178 5.48 9.90 0.22
C ILE A 178 6.39 10.12 1.43
N ASN A 179 6.16 11.19 2.18
CA ASN A 179 6.93 11.51 3.39
C ASN A 179 6.61 10.50 4.50
N THR A 180 7.48 9.50 4.65
CA THR A 180 7.39 8.41 5.63
C THR A 180 8.75 8.18 6.24
N GLU A 181 8.80 7.45 7.37
CA GLU A 181 10.04 7.04 8.02
C GLU A 181 10.94 6.24 7.07
N LEU A 182 10.36 5.41 6.20
CA LEU A 182 11.09 4.64 5.19
C LEU A 182 11.83 5.56 4.22
N ASN A 183 11.17 6.60 3.73
CA ASN A 183 11.76 7.54 2.76
C ASN A 183 12.65 8.59 3.43
N GLN A 184 12.39 8.91 4.70
CA GLN A 184 13.26 9.80 5.47
C GLN A 184 14.67 9.20 5.61
N GLY A 185 14.79 7.88 5.82
CA GLY A 185 16.08 7.19 5.89
C GLY A 185 16.98 7.39 4.65
N TYR A 186 16.39 7.64 3.47
CA TYR A 186 17.17 8.00 2.28
C TYR A 186 17.72 9.44 2.35
N LEU A 187 16.93 10.36 2.89
CA LEU A 187 17.34 11.76 3.04
C LEU A 187 18.40 11.91 4.15
N ASP A 188 18.32 11.12 5.21
CA ASP A 188 19.27 11.18 6.33
C ASP A 188 20.70 10.84 5.91
N GLY A 189 20.87 10.05 4.83
CA GLY A 189 22.17 9.71 4.26
C GLY A 189 22.75 10.76 3.29
N VAL A 190 22.02 11.84 2.99
CA VAL A 190 22.44 12.86 2.02
C VAL A 190 23.10 14.04 2.73
N PRO A 191 24.31 14.52 2.31
CA PRO A 191 25.02 15.60 2.96
C PRO A 191 24.24 16.94 3.00
N ASP A 192 23.47 17.24 1.94
CA ASP A 192 22.63 18.45 1.84
C ASP A 192 21.15 18.02 1.69
N GLN A 193 20.52 17.82 2.83
CA GLN A 193 19.11 17.39 2.89
C GLN A 193 18.15 18.44 2.33
N GLU A 194 18.46 19.74 2.51
CA GLU A 194 17.61 20.82 2.01
C GLU A 194 17.61 20.87 0.47
N ALA A 195 18.77 20.74 -0.14
CA ALA A 195 18.89 20.65 -1.59
C ALA A 195 18.19 19.39 -2.13
N ALA A 196 18.41 18.24 -1.49
CA ALA A 196 17.75 16.99 -1.88
C ALA A 196 16.22 17.10 -1.81
N GLN A 197 15.69 17.72 -0.76
CA GLN A 197 14.25 17.93 -0.61
C GLN A 197 13.69 18.87 -1.68
N LYS A 198 14.41 19.95 -2.02
CA LYS A 198 14.03 20.84 -3.12
C LYS A 198 14.00 20.11 -4.47
N GLU A 199 14.98 19.26 -4.74
CA GLU A 199 15.01 18.44 -5.97
C GLU A 199 13.85 17.45 -6.02
N LEU A 200 13.53 16.78 -4.89
CA LEU A 200 12.37 15.91 -4.81
C LEU A 200 11.05 16.66 -5.09
N VAL A 201 10.89 17.87 -4.56
CA VAL A 201 9.71 18.70 -4.83
C VAL A 201 9.59 19.02 -6.32
N LYS A 202 10.71 19.34 -7.00
CA LYS A 202 10.71 19.63 -8.45
C LYS A 202 10.26 18.45 -9.31
N LEU A 203 10.43 17.20 -8.82
CA LEU A 203 9.96 16.02 -9.53
C LEU A 203 8.44 15.87 -9.51
N HIS A 204 7.74 16.65 -8.69
CA HIS A 204 6.28 16.57 -8.54
C HIS A 204 5.62 17.83 -9.10
N PRO A 205 4.95 17.77 -10.27
CA PRO A 205 4.25 18.90 -10.87
C PRO A 205 3.29 19.64 -9.92
N ILE A 206 2.71 18.94 -8.94
CA ILE A 206 1.84 19.54 -7.93
C ILE A 206 2.59 20.46 -6.94
N GLY A 207 3.92 20.45 -6.93
CA GLY A 207 4.76 21.37 -6.16
C GLY A 207 5.03 20.96 -4.70
N HIS A 208 4.72 19.73 -4.31
CA HIS A 208 5.04 19.20 -2.98
C HIS A 208 5.18 17.68 -2.98
N ILE A 209 5.86 17.17 -1.96
CA ILE A 209 5.98 15.73 -1.68
C ILE A 209 4.65 15.24 -1.09
N GLY A 210 4.23 14.01 -1.43
CA GLY A 210 3.00 13.42 -0.92
C GLY A 210 3.06 13.15 0.58
N LYS A 211 1.90 13.24 1.25
CA LYS A 211 1.72 12.85 2.65
C LYS A 211 1.11 11.45 2.73
N PRO A 212 1.36 10.68 3.80
CA PRO A 212 0.70 9.39 4.00
C PRO A 212 -0.83 9.44 3.93
N SER A 213 -1.46 10.55 4.37
CA SER A 213 -2.89 10.78 4.26
C SER A 213 -3.41 10.85 2.83
N ASP A 214 -2.61 11.30 1.86
CA ASP A 214 -3.04 11.34 0.45
C ASP A 214 -3.31 9.93 -0.09
N VAL A 215 -2.51 8.96 0.37
CA VAL A 215 -2.73 7.53 0.10
C VAL A 215 -3.91 7.01 0.91
N GLY A 216 -4.05 7.44 2.17
CA GLY A 216 -5.15 7.09 3.07
C GLY A 216 -6.51 7.47 2.50
N ASP A 217 -6.67 8.70 2.04
CA ASP A 217 -7.91 9.19 1.44
C ASP A 217 -8.27 8.43 0.15
N THR A 218 -7.27 8.11 -0.67
CA THR A 218 -7.47 7.28 -1.86
C THR A 218 -7.92 5.86 -1.48
N ALA A 219 -7.35 5.28 -0.42
CA ALA A 219 -7.75 3.96 0.08
C ALA A 219 -9.20 3.98 0.61
N VAL A 220 -9.61 5.03 1.33
CA VAL A 220 -11.00 5.22 1.76
C VAL A 220 -11.96 5.29 0.57
N TRP A 221 -11.62 6.08 -0.46
CA TRP A 221 -12.43 6.14 -1.68
C TRP A 221 -12.55 4.77 -2.37
N LEU A 222 -11.44 4.04 -2.54
CA LEU A 222 -11.46 2.70 -3.15
C LEU A 222 -12.24 1.68 -2.30
N ALA A 223 -12.28 1.84 -0.98
CA ALA A 223 -13.05 0.98 -0.09
C ALA A 223 -14.56 1.31 -0.11
N SER A 224 -14.93 2.52 -0.49
CA SER A 224 -16.30 3.03 -0.40
C SER A 224 -17.17 2.66 -1.61
N ALA A 225 -18.49 2.91 -1.50
CA ALA A 225 -19.44 2.76 -2.60
C ALA A 225 -19.21 3.76 -3.75
N GLN A 226 -18.44 4.82 -3.54
CA GLN A 226 -18.13 5.81 -4.58
C GLN A 226 -17.29 5.21 -5.71
N SER A 227 -16.53 4.14 -5.44
CA SER A 227 -15.73 3.42 -6.43
C SER A 227 -16.36 2.08 -6.88
N ARG A 228 -17.69 1.92 -6.77
CA ARG A 228 -18.42 0.67 -7.04
C ARG A 228 -18.20 0.06 -8.43
N PHE A 229 -17.78 0.85 -9.40
CA PHE A 229 -17.49 0.38 -10.77
C PHE A 229 -16.00 0.42 -11.11
N VAL A 230 -15.14 0.48 -10.08
CA VAL A 230 -13.68 0.51 -10.23
C VAL A 230 -13.11 -0.80 -9.66
N THR A 231 -12.56 -1.63 -10.53
CA THR A 231 -11.86 -2.88 -10.17
C THR A 231 -10.75 -3.17 -11.18
N GLY A 232 -9.69 -3.87 -10.77
CA GLY A 232 -8.54 -4.23 -11.60
C GLY A 232 -7.62 -3.04 -11.94
N GLN A 233 -7.80 -1.88 -11.30
CA GLN A 233 -7.07 -0.66 -11.63
C GLN A 233 -5.84 -0.46 -10.74
N VAL A 234 -4.85 0.23 -11.29
CA VAL A 234 -3.69 0.78 -10.56
C VAL A 234 -3.83 2.30 -10.52
N ILE A 235 -4.19 2.84 -9.36
CA ILE A 235 -4.40 4.28 -9.16
C ILE A 235 -3.08 4.89 -8.69
N LYS A 236 -2.49 5.74 -9.51
CA LYS A 236 -1.28 6.47 -9.16
C LYS A 236 -1.59 7.63 -8.23
N VAL A 237 -0.89 7.72 -7.10
CA VAL A 237 -0.95 8.83 -6.12
C VAL A 237 0.47 9.37 -5.97
N GLU A 238 0.87 10.28 -6.88
CA GLU A 238 2.28 10.57 -7.11
C GLU A 238 2.57 12.03 -7.53
N GLY A 239 1.59 12.91 -7.39
CA GLY A 239 1.74 14.35 -7.65
C GLY A 239 2.09 14.73 -9.09
N GLY A 240 1.79 13.87 -10.08
CA GLY A 240 2.04 14.10 -11.50
C GLY A 240 3.46 13.69 -11.95
N ARG A 241 4.29 13.11 -11.06
CA ARG A 241 5.69 12.75 -11.35
C ARG A 241 5.83 11.88 -12.59
N MET A 242 4.92 10.93 -12.81
CA MET A 242 4.98 10.02 -13.97
C MET A 242 4.27 10.54 -15.21
N SER A 243 3.63 11.69 -15.13
CA SER A 243 2.95 12.32 -16.27
C SER A 243 3.85 13.33 -16.99
N GLN A 244 5.00 13.65 -16.41
CA GLN A 244 5.95 14.61 -16.95
C GLN A 244 6.99 13.91 -17.84
N LEU A 245 7.15 14.40 -19.06
CA LEU A 245 8.30 14.07 -19.91
C LEU A 245 9.44 15.00 -19.57
N SER A 246 10.60 14.44 -19.26
CA SER A 246 11.82 15.23 -19.04
C SER A 246 12.28 15.84 -20.38
N LEU A 247 12.33 17.15 -20.46
CA LEU A 247 12.97 17.86 -21.56
C LEU A 247 14.47 17.98 -21.31
N PRO A 248 15.32 17.95 -22.36
CA PRO A 248 16.72 18.27 -22.23
C PRO A 248 16.90 19.65 -21.58
N SER A 249 17.92 19.78 -20.71
CA SER A 249 18.19 21.02 -19.95
C SER A 249 18.32 22.28 -20.79
N ILE A 250 18.74 22.14 -22.07
CA ILE A 250 18.82 23.24 -23.03
C ILE A 250 17.48 23.93 -23.32
N PHE A 251 16.36 23.27 -23.04
CA PHE A 251 15.00 23.82 -23.19
C PHE A 251 14.42 24.36 -21.87
N ASN A 252 15.09 24.11 -20.75
CA ASN A 252 14.71 24.67 -19.46
C ASN A 252 15.14 26.12 -19.42
N LYS A 253 14.27 27.03 -19.86
CA LYS A 253 14.47 28.45 -19.53
C LYS A 253 14.22 28.58 -18.02
N GLU A 254 15.22 29.10 -17.30
CA GLU A 254 15.02 29.53 -15.92
C GLU A 254 13.83 30.51 -15.87
N HIS A 255 12.78 30.14 -15.19
CA HIS A 255 11.68 31.02 -14.84
C HIS A 255 11.79 31.40 -13.38
#